data_a2c53689e312dad9f4e4da7ef632ef7a
#
_entry.id   a2c53689e312dad9f4e4da7ef632ef7a
#
_cell.length_a   1.000
_cell.length_b   1.000
_cell.length_c   1.000
_cell.angle_alpha   90.00
_cell.angle_beta   90.00
_cell.angle_gamma   90.00
#
_symmetry.space_group_name_H-M   'P 1'
#
loop_
_entity.id
_entity.type
_entity.pdbx_description
1 polymer ?
#
loop_
_entity_poly.entity_id
_entity_poly.type
_entity_poly.pdbx_seq_one_letter_code
_entity_poly.pdbx_strand_id
1 'polypeptide(L)'
;MIFRHDGDNDFTDLFCGLGGSTRGLIEAGLRPRLVMNHDPIQVATHRLNHPDCEHLVEDINAFDKRSLPRTRILWGSPICTEISPAGGRKRTRGQIALLDQDGQPIEGDAQPEFQRTRATALDIIAATEVHRYDAVLCENVPEFFLDWELFDWWLGGFKILGYNHQIVCASSAHLGDGDNETAPQHRNRGYVVFTREGIPLPDLEVRPAAECPGCGPVRARQVWRNPRRRKMGSWGVQYDYRCPTDSCGLILEPTTRPIGDVIDWSAAGQRIGDGRPDRKKFTPYATSTRERVAAGLARFGHEPHVTMLRRNTTAVSVAGPVPAVSAQGKHHALIVPNGRKGAVRTTLEPLTTVACKPHHSLVRPAPEVDDCTLRMLSPRELASAQRFPADYILPAASQEAQILGVGNAVSVNAARWLGERVKAVLA
;
A
#
# COMPACT_ATOMS: atom_id res chain seq x y z
N MET A 1 7.81 20.25 31.42
CA MET A 1 8.26 18.93 31.86
C MET A 1 8.92 18.26 30.66
N ILE A 2 10.23 17.98 30.70
CA ILE A 2 10.93 17.31 29.58
C ILE A 2 10.63 15.82 29.72
N PHE A 3 9.81 15.29 28.81
CA PHE A 3 9.58 13.85 28.72
C PHE A 3 10.87 13.20 28.18
N ARG A 4 11.52 12.39 28.98
CA ARG A 4 12.68 11.58 28.54
C ARG A 4 12.17 10.28 27.93
N HIS A 5 12.64 9.96 26.74
CA HIS A 5 12.41 8.69 26.07
C HIS A 5 13.50 7.68 26.51
N ASP A 6 13.19 6.38 26.42
CA ASP A 6 14.09 5.31 26.83
C ASP A 6 15.27 5.11 25.87
N GLY A 7 15.21 5.68 24.66
CA GLY A 7 16.25 5.62 23.64
C GLY A 7 16.15 6.72 22.59
N ASP A 8 17.30 7.11 22.03
CA ASP A 8 17.39 8.26 21.10
C ASP A 8 16.72 8.03 19.73
N ASN A 9 16.58 6.77 19.30
CA ASN A 9 16.07 6.42 17.97
C ASN A 9 15.07 5.27 18.02
N ASP A 10 14.30 5.17 19.10
CA ASP A 10 13.33 4.09 19.27
C ASP A 10 11.92 4.44 18.79
N PHE A 11 11.16 3.42 18.41
CA PHE A 11 9.78 3.57 17.99
C PHE A 11 8.88 2.44 18.52
N THR A 12 7.59 2.79 18.63
CA THR A 12 6.47 1.85 18.80
C THR A 12 5.70 1.76 17.49
N ASP A 13 5.34 0.53 17.04
CA ASP A 13 4.59 0.29 15.82
C ASP A 13 3.23 -0.32 16.16
N LEU A 14 2.19 0.48 16.08
CA LEU A 14 0.80 0.03 16.26
C LEU A 14 0.21 -0.37 14.91
N PHE A 15 -0.49 -1.51 14.86
CA PHE A 15 -1.01 -2.15 13.64
C PHE A 15 0.10 -2.69 12.73
N CYS A 16 1.20 -3.21 13.30
CA CYS A 16 2.42 -3.57 12.60
C CYS A 16 2.27 -4.57 11.43
N GLY A 17 1.17 -5.32 11.37
CA GLY A 17 0.92 -6.31 10.33
C GLY A 17 2.08 -7.32 10.20
N LEU A 18 2.52 -7.57 8.98
CA LEU A 18 3.71 -8.40 8.72
C LEU A 18 5.03 -7.68 8.99
N GLY A 19 5.04 -6.40 9.37
CA GLY A 19 6.25 -5.66 9.70
C GLY A 19 6.86 -4.85 8.56
N GLY A 20 6.09 -4.46 7.54
CA GLY A 20 6.60 -3.61 6.46
C GLY A 20 7.01 -2.22 6.95
N SER A 21 6.24 -1.61 7.84
CA SER A 21 6.58 -0.37 8.57
C SER A 21 7.82 -0.56 9.43
N THR A 22 7.81 -1.57 10.30
CA THR A 22 8.94 -1.90 11.17
C THR A 22 10.22 -2.12 10.37
N ARG A 23 10.18 -2.93 9.30
CA ARG A 23 11.35 -3.18 8.45
C ARG A 23 11.89 -1.89 7.82
N GLY A 24 11.03 -1.05 7.26
CA GLY A 24 11.44 0.22 6.67
C GLY A 24 12.05 1.18 7.68
N LEU A 25 11.49 1.27 8.88
CA LEU A 25 12.04 2.11 9.96
C LEU A 25 13.40 1.59 10.46
N ILE A 26 13.58 0.26 10.53
CA ILE A 26 14.89 -0.34 10.85
C ILE A 26 15.91 0.02 9.77
N GLU A 27 15.56 -0.07 8.49
CA GLU A 27 16.44 0.34 7.38
C GLU A 27 16.78 1.84 7.40
N ALA A 28 15.89 2.69 7.97
CA ALA A 28 16.18 4.10 8.25
C ALA A 28 17.11 4.30 9.46
N GLY A 29 17.51 3.22 10.16
CA GLY A 29 18.37 3.26 11.35
C GLY A 29 17.62 3.64 12.62
N LEU A 30 16.33 3.31 12.72
CA LEU A 30 15.51 3.39 13.91
C LEU A 30 15.40 2.01 14.57
N ARG A 31 15.10 1.96 15.88
CA ARG A 31 15.05 0.73 16.65
C ARG A 31 13.62 0.44 17.16
N PRO A 32 13.03 -0.72 16.84
CA PRO A 32 11.74 -1.11 17.39
C PRO A 32 11.84 -1.44 18.88
N ARG A 33 10.93 -0.91 19.68
CA ARG A 33 10.80 -1.27 21.11
C ARG A 33 9.64 -2.21 21.30
N LEU A 34 8.47 -1.83 20.78
CA LEU A 34 7.24 -2.60 20.88
C LEU A 34 6.49 -2.53 19.57
N VAL A 35 5.93 -3.67 19.15
CA VAL A 35 5.01 -3.77 18.04
C VAL A 35 3.72 -4.47 18.48
N MET A 36 2.59 -4.03 17.92
CA MET A 36 1.27 -4.53 18.29
C MET A 36 0.41 -4.80 17.07
N ASN A 37 -0.32 -5.91 17.11
CA ASN A 37 -1.41 -6.21 16.18
C ASN A 37 -2.39 -7.17 16.85
N HIS A 38 -3.67 -7.13 16.46
CA HIS A 38 -4.69 -8.04 16.98
C HIS A 38 -4.63 -9.44 16.34
N ASP A 39 -4.00 -9.60 15.17
CA ASP A 39 -3.89 -10.87 14.46
C ASP A 39 -2.66 -11.66 14.91
N PRO A 40 -2.85 -12.81 15.60
CA PRO A 40 -1.75 -13.60 16.14
C PRO A 40 -0.85 -14.19 15.03
N ILE A 41 -1.37 -14.44 13.84
CA ILE A 41 -0.58 -14.98 12.72
C ILE A 41 0.38 -13.91 12.21
N GLN A 42 -0.08 -12.66 12.09
CA GLN A 42 0.76 -11.56 11.66
C GLN A 42 1.84 -11.26 12.71
N VAL A 43 1.49 -11.22 13.99
CA VAL A 43 2.46 -11.01 15.08
C VAL A 43 3.49 -12.16 15.16
N ALA A 44 3.07 -13.40 14.97
CA ALA A 44 3.99 -14.54 14.91
C ALA A 44 4.97 -14.43 13.72
N THR A 45 4.48 -14.01 12.55
CA THR A 45 5.32 -13.75 11.38
C THR A 45 6.29 -12.61 11.65
N HIS A 46 5.80 -11.53 12.24
CA HIS A 46 6.61 -10.36 12.60
C HIS A 46 7.76 -10.76 13.55
N ARG A 47 7.47 -11.57 14.58
CA ARG A 47 8.46 -12.05 15.56
C ARG A 47 9.57 -12.87 14.93
N LEU A 48 9.28 -13.68 13.91
CA LEU A 48 10.29 -14.45 13.18
C LEU A 48 11.32 -13.54 12.46
N ASN A 49 10.87 -12.38 12.00
CA ASN A 49 11.70 -11.44 11.24
C ASN A 49 12.34 -10.35 12.10
N HIS A 50 11.78 -10.07 13.27
CA HIS A 50 12.19 -8.99 14.16
C HIS A 50 12.18 -9.47 15.62
N PRO A 51 13.05 -10.42 16.00
CA PRO A 51 13.02 -11.04 17.34
C PRO A 51 13.42 -10.06 18.46
N ASP A 52 14.11 -8.96 18.13
CA ASP A 52 14.74 -8.05 19.11
C ASP A 52 13.78 -6.96 19.64
N CYS A 53 12.47 -7.07 19.41
CA CYS A 53 11.47 -6.14 19.95
C CYS A 53 10.36 -6.89 20.69
N GLU A 54 9.65 -6.17 21.54
CA GLU A 54 8.48 -6.69 22.24
C GLU A 54 7.30 -6.82 21.28
N HIS A 55 6.54 -7.93 21.39
CA HIS A 55 5.40 -8.23 20.54
C HIS A 55 4.15 -8.44 21.36
N LEU A 56 3.11 -7.66 21.10
CA LEU A 56 1.79 -7.79 21.71
C LEU A 56 0.74 -8.24 20.68
N VAL A 57 0.00 -9.29 21.07
CA VAL A 57 -1.20 -9.75 20.34
C VAL A 57 -2.40 -9.19 21.09
N GLU A 58 -2.78 -7.94 20.78
CA GLU A 58 -3.82 -7.23 21.52
C GLU A 58 -4.68 -6.37 20.59
N ASP A 59 -5.94 -6.17 20.98
CA ASP A 59 -6.79 -5.17 20.36
C ASP A 59 -6.48 -3.80 20.99
N ILE A 60 -5.97 -2.89 20.20
CA ILE A 60 -5.58 -1.55 20.63
C ILE A 60 -6.76 -0.80 21.29
N ASN A 61 -8.01 -1.05 20.88
CA ASN A 61 -9.18 -0.40 21.46
C ASN A 61 -9.40 -0.80 22.93
N ALA A 62 -9.05 -2.03 23.28
CA ALA A 62 -9.18 -2.56 24.65
C ALA A 62 -7.93 -2.37 25.48
N PHE A 63 -6.77 -2.06 24.84
CA PHE A 63 -5.47 -1.97 25.50
C PHE A 63 -5.31 -0.62 26.23
N ASP A 64 -4.76 -0.69 27.45
CA ASP A 64 -4.41 0.52 28.21
C ASP A 64 -3.18 1.21 27.62
N LYS A 65 -3.36 2.35 26.97
CA LYS A 65 -2.29 3.12 26.32
C LYS A 65 -1.17 3.52 27.28
N ARG A 66 -1.44 3.63 28.59
CA ARG A 66 -0.43 3.93 29.62
C ARG A 66 0.63 2.82 29.76
N SER A 67 0.29 1.61 29.32
CA SER A 67 1.20 0.46 29.35
C SER A 67 2.14 0.39 28.13
N LEU A 68 1.97 1.26 27.12
CA LEU A 68 2.91 1.36 26.02
C LEU A 68 4.25 1.95 26.51
N PRO A 69 5.40 1.54 25.93
CA PRO A 69 6.69 2.11 26.27
C PRO A 69 6.78 3.58 25.79
N ARG A 70 7.55 4.37 26.50
CA ARG A 70 7.89 5.72 26.08
C ARG A 70 8.96 5.70 25.00
N THR A 71 8.56 5.62 23.76
CA THR A 71 9.45 5.73 22.63
C THR A 71 9.46 7.14 22.05
N ARG A 72 10.47 7.47 21.27
CA ARG A 72 10.60 8.77 20.64
C ARG A 72 9.61 8.94 19.48
N ILE A 73 9.32 7.83 18.78
CA ILE A 73 8.47 7.81 17.59
C ILE A 73 7.33 6.82 17.79
N LEU A 74 6.14 7.20 17.33
CA LEU A 74 5.00 6.32 17.15
C LEU A 74 4.72 6.13 15.66
N TRP A 75 4.61 4.88 15.21
CA TRP A 75 3.99 4.54 13.92
C TRP A 75 2.59 4.00 14.14
N GLY A 76 1.61 4.48 13.36
CA GLY A 76 0.24 3.98 13.41
C GLY A 76 -0.38 3.90 12.02
N SER A 77 -0.77 2.68 11.60
CA SER A 77 -1.52 2.45 10.36
C SER A 77 -2.91 1.94 10.71
N PRO A 78 -3.87 2.82 11.04
CA PRO A 78 -5.20 2.41 11.48
C PRO A 78 -5.93 1.63 10.37
N ILE A 79 -6.87 0.78 10.76
CA ILE A 79 -7.57 -0.13 9.86
C ILE A 79 -8.25 0.65 8.73
N CYS A 80 -8.01 0.25 7.47
CA CYS A 80 -8.52 0.92 6.27
C CYS A 80 -9.52 0.08 5.46
N THR A 81 -9.76 -1.18 5.83
CA THR A 81 -10.51 -2.15 5.01
C THR A 81 -11.95 -1.74 4.73
N GLU A 82 -12.52 -0.91 5.58
CA GLU A 82 -13.90 -0.44 5.51
C GLU A 82 -14.09 0.78 4.59
N ILE A 83 -13.04 1.58 4.43
CA ILE A 83 -13.06 2.80 3.60
C ILE A 83 -12.53 2.52 2.20
N SER A 84 -11.72 1.46 2.05
CA SER A 84 -11.05 1.15 0.80
C SER A 84 -12.01 0.63 -0.28
N PRO A 85 -11.94 1.13 -1.54
CA PRO A 85 -12.64 0.57 -2.70
C PRO A 85 -12.32 -0.91 -2.97
N ALA A 86 -11.24 -1.40 -2.41
CA ALA A 86 -10.81 -2.78 -2.49
C ALA A 86 -11.76 -3.75 -1.78
N GLY A 87 -12.58 -3.28 -0.85
CA GLY A 87 -13.66 -4.03 -0.22
C GLY A 87 -14.86 -4.33 -1.13
N GLY A 88 -14.84 -3.86 -2.38
CA GLY A 88 -15.89 -4.14 -3.39
C GLY A 88 -17.17 -3.32 -3.24
N ARG A 89 -17.19 -2.32 -2.38
CA ARG A 89 -18.35 -1.43 -2.18
C ARG A 89 -18.39 -0.31 -3.22
N LYS A 90 -19.60 -0.01 -3.72
CA LYS A 90 -19.85 1.19 -4.52
C LYS A 90 -19.72 2.41 -3.59
N ARG A 91 -19.08 3.49 -4.07
CA ARG A 91 -19.14 4.80 -3.41
C ARG A 91 -20.61 5.24 -3.33
N THR A 92 -21.20 5.15 -2.16
CA THR A 92 -22.52 5.73 -1.87
C THR A 92 -22.34 7.15 -1.34
N ARG A 93 -21.80 8.05 -2.17
CA ARG A 93 -21.95 9.48 -1.92
C ARG A 93 -23.40 9.85 -2.21
N GLY A 94 -24.15 10.24 -1.18
CA GLY A 94 -25.47 10.83 -1.33
C GLY A 94 -26.61 9.82 -1.56
N GLN A 95 -26.59 8.64 -0.97
CA GLN A 95 -27.85 7.92 -0.79
C GLN A 95 -28.71 8.74 0.19
N ILE A 96 -29.72 9.39 -0.37
CA ILE A 96 -30.90 9.83 0.36
C ILE A 96 -31.39 8.60 1.14
N ALA A 97 -31.60 8.76 2.43
CA ALA A 97 -32.18 7.70 3.26
C ALA A 97 -33.39 7.12 2.50
N LEU A 98 -33.34 5.81 2.25
CA LEU A 98 -34.52 5.14 1.71
C LEU A 98 -35.61 5.31 2.76
N LEU A 99 -36.72 5.92 2.39
CA LEU A 99 -37.88 6.02 3.22
C LEU A 99 -38.65 4.70 3.11
N ASP A 100 -39.15 4.20 4.22
CA ASP A 100 -40.10 3.08 4.25
C ASP A 100 -41.47 3.49 3.61
N GLN A 101 -42.41 2.55 3.58
CA GLN A 101 -43.71 2.80 3.00
C GLN A 101 -44.53 3.89 3.74
N ASP A 102 -44.09 4.26 4.93
CA ASP A 102 -44.71 5.26 5.80
C ASP A 102 -43.96 6.59 5.79
N GLY A 103 -42.94 6.73 4.91
CA GLY A 103 -42.15 7.94 4.71
C GLY A 103 -41.13 8.23 5.84
N GLN A 104 -40.86 7.22 6.71
CA GLN A 104 -39.83 7.33 7.73
C GLN A 104 -38.45 6.91 7.14
N PRO A 105 -37.38 7.56 7.58
CA PRO A 105 -36.04 7.09 7.21
C PRO A 105 -35.86 5.66 7.72
N ILE A 106 -35.64 4.71 6.82
CA ILE A 106 -35.16 3.40 7.23
C ILE A 106 -33.81 3.71 7.88
N GLU A 107 -33.74 3.59 9.21
CA GLU A 107 -32.48 3.59 9.94
C GLU A 107 -31.64 2.46 9.35
N GLY A 108 -30.84 2.79 8.36
CA GLY A 108 -29.75 1.92 7.95
C GLY A 108 -28.87 1.79 9.16
N ASP A 109 -28.74 0.59 9.72
CA ASP A 109 -27.78 0.27 10.76
C ASP A 109 -26.49 1.03 10.43
N ALA A 110 -26.09 1.94 11.32
CA ALA A 110 -24.81 2.63 11.23
C ALA A 110 -23.79 1.50 11.19
N GLN A 111 -23.24 1.25 9.98
CA GLN A 111 -22.56 0.00 9.66
C GLN A 111 -21.42 -0.21 10.67
N PRO A 112 -21.42 -1.31 11.46
CA PRO A 112 -20.43 -1.56 12.52
C PRO A 112 -18.98 -1.45 12.04
N GLU A 113 -18.81 -1.62 10.73
CA GLU A 113 -17.53 -1.59 10.02
C GLU A 113 -16.86 -0.20 10.04
N PHE A 114 -17.60 0.90 9.86
CA PHE A 114 -17.05 2.26 10.00
C PHE A 114 -16.63 2.59 11.43
N GLN A 115 -17.16 1.89 12.42
CA GLN A 115 -16.80 2.11 13.82
C GLN A 115 -15.36 1.67 14.13
N ARG A 116 -14.88 0.57 13.56
CA ARG A 116 -13.51 0.07 13.80
C ARG A 116 -12.44 1.00 13.23
N THR A 117 -12.62 1.50 12.01
CA THR A 117 -11.67 2.46 11.41
C THR A 117 -11.58 3.73 12.23
N ARG A 118 -12.71 4.25 12.69
CA ARG A 118 -12.77 5.45 13.55
C ARG A 118 -12.09 5.21 14.90
N ALA A 119 -12.39 4.10 15.54
CA ALA A 119 -11.83 3.75 16.85
C ALA A 119 -10.29 3.65 16.76
N THR A 120 -9.75 2.93 15.79
CA THR A 120 -8.29 2.73 15.68
C THR A 120 -7.53 4.01 15.35
N ALA A 121 -8.12 4.98 14.65
CA ALA A 121 -7.52 6.29 14.46
C ALA A 121 -7.52 7.12 15.75
N LEU A 122 -8.56 7.01 16.59
CA LEU A 122 -8.63 7.68 17.89
C LEU A 122 -7.61 7.11 18.88
N ASP A 123 -7.29 5.82 18.79
CA ASP A 123 -6.29 5.18 19.64
C ASP A 123 -4.88 5.78 19.45
N ILE A 124 -4.55 6.25 18.22
CA ILE A 124 -3.28 6.93 17.96
C ILE A 124 -3.22 8.27 18.71
N ILE A 125 -4.31 9.05 18.72
CA ILE A 125 -4.40 10.27 19.52
C ILE A 125 -4.26 9.94 21.02
N ALA A 126 -5.00 8.94 21.52
CA ALA A 126 -4.96 8.55 22.91
C ALA A 126 -3.56 8.13 23.36
N ALA A 127 -2.86 7.32 22.57
CA ALA A 127 -1.47 6.96 22.83
C ALA A 127 -0.55 8.20 22.82
N THR A 128 -0.78 9.14 21.89
CA THR A 128 0.00 10.37 21.78
C THR A 128 -0.26 11.32 22.97
N GLU A 129 -1.49 11.38 23.45
CA GLU A 129 -1.82 12.18 24.65
C GLU A 129 -1.06 11.69 25.88
N VAL A 130 -0.95 10.38 26.06
CA VAL A 130 -0.26 9.76 27.19
C VAL A 130 1.26 9.95 27.07
N HIS A 131 1.86 9.61 25.93
CA HIS A 131 3.32 9.45 25.82
C HIS A 131 4.03 10.67 25.26
N ARG A 132 3.32 11.57 24.57
CA ARG A 132 3.88 12.81 23.99
C ARG A 132 5.11 12.53 23.13
N TYR A 133 5.02 11.59 22.20
CA TYR A 133 6.06 11.25 21.23
C TYR A 133 6.66 12.47 20.56
N ASP A 134 7.92 12.45 20.18
CA ASP A 134 8.55 13.54 19.42
C ASP A 134 8.00 13.61 18.00
N ALA A 135 7.74 12.44 17.40
CA ALA A 135 7.06 12.35 16.11
C ALA A 135 6.03 11.22 16.09
N VAL A 136 4.95 11.42 15.32
CA VAL A 136 3.94 10.40 15.05
C VAL A 136 3.77 10.28 13.54
N LEU A 137 3.88 9.06 13.00
CA LEU A 137 3.71 8.76 11.61
C LEU A 137 2.45 7.91 11.40
N CYS A 138 1.60 8.34 10.47
CA CYS A 138 0.40 7.59 10.12
C CYS A 138 0.38 7.32 8.62
N GLU A 139 0.02 6.09 8.24
CA GLU A 139 -0.19 5.67 6.86
C GLU A 139 -1.63 5.20 6.68
N ASN A 140 -2.24 5.55 5.54
CA ASN A 140 -3.53 5.00 5.15
C ASN A 140 -3.79 5.15 3.64
N VAL A 141 -4.90 4.57 3.18
CA VAL A 141 -5.42 4.75 1.82
C VAL A 141 -5.88 6.21 1.59
N PRO A 142 -5.85 6.74 0.35
CA PRO A 142 -6.30 8.10 0.07
C PRO A 142 -7.72 8.41 0.57
N GLU A 143 -8.59 7.41 0.58
CA GLU A 143 -9.98 7.53 1.03
C GLU A 143 -10.10 7.89 2.51
N PHE A 144 -9.17 7.45 3.36
CA PHE A 144 -9.10 7.85 4.77
C PHE A 144 -8.98 9.38 4.92
N PHE A 145 -8.22 10.01 4.03
CA PHE A 145 -8.00 11.45 4.03
C PHE A 145 -9.13 12.25 3.37
N LEU A 146 -9.86 11.62 2.45
CA LEU A 146 -10.86 12.30 1.62
C LEU A 146 -12.29 12.08 2.10
N ASP A 147 -12.60 10.88 2.58
CA ASP A 147 -13.96 10.44 2.80
C ASP A 147 -14.30 10.24 4.30
N TRP A 148 -13.31 10.25 5.18
CA TRP A 148 -13.56 10.21 6.62
C TRP A 148 -13.95 11.60 7.16
N GLU A 149 -15.19 11.74 7.58
CA GLU A 149 -15.77 13.02 8.00
C GLU A 149 -15.05 13.66 9.21
N LEU A 150 -14.49 12.85 10.11
CA LEU A 150 -13.79 13.33 11.30
C LEU A 150 -12.30 13.59 11.07
N PHE A 151 -11.80 13.46 9.85
CA PHE A 151 -10.36 13.59 9.59
C PHE A 151 -9.79 14.95 10.02
N ASP A 152 -10.47 16.05 9.71
CA ASP A 152 -10.01 17.39 10.09
C ASP A 152 -10.11 17.62 11.60
N TRP A 153 -11.13 17.06 12.25
CA TRP A 153 -11.22 17.07 13.71
C TRP A 153 -10.07 16.27 14.35
N TRP A 154 -9.74 15.12 13.80
CA TRP A 154 -8.62 14.27 14.23
C TRP A 154 -7.27 15.02 14.13
N LEU A 155 -7.01 15.72 13.01
CA LEU A 155 -5.84 16.63 12.89
C LEU A 155 -5.86 17.74 13.94
N GLY A 156 -7.04 18.32 14.20
CA GLY A 156 -7.25 19.34 15.24
C GLY A 156 -6.89 18.84 16.64
N GLY A 157 -7.19 17.57 16.95
CA GLY A 157 -6.80 16.92 18.20
C GLY A 157 -5.28 16.91 18.40
N PHE A 158 -4.50 16.54 17.39
CA PHE A 158 -3.04 16.62 17.45
C PHE A 158 -2.53 18.04 17.64
N LYS A 159 -3.17 19.02 16.98
CA LYS A 159 -2.82 20.43 17.18
C LYS A 159 -3.04 20.89 18.63
N ILE A 160 -4.15 20.49 19.26
CA ILE A 160 -4.43 20.76 20.68
C ILE A 160 -3.36 20.12 21.58
N LEU A 161 -2.86 18.96 21.21
CA LEU A 161 -1.77 18.28 21.91
C LEU A 161 -0.38 18.91 21.68
N GLY A 162 -0.28 20.00 20.89
CA GLY A 162 0.98 20.69 20.60
C GLY A 162 1.79 20.04 19.49
N TYR A 163 1.14 19.57 18.42
CA TYR A 163 1.82 19.01 17.24
C TYR A 163 1.56 19.83 15.99
N ASN A 164 2.61 20.04 15.22
CA ASN A 164 2.52 20.44 13.82
C ASN A 164 2.37 19.19 12.95
N HIS A 165 1.81 19.32 11.75
CA HIS A 165 1.69 18.17 10.83
C HIS A 165 1.95 18.54 9.39
N GLN A 166 2.36 17.54 8.62
CA GLN A 166 2.47 17.59 7.16
C GLN A 166 1.86 16.34 6.55
N ILE A 167 1.12 16.53 5.46
CA ILE A 167 0.45 15.44 4.73
C ILE A 167 1.12 15.29 3.36
N VAL A 168 1.45 14.05 3.00
CA VAL A 168 1.95 13.72 1.67
C VAL A 168 1.21 12.54 1.10
N CYS A 169 0.99 12.53 -0.22
CA CYS A 169 0.43 11.40 -0.95
C CYS A 169 1.37 11.00 -2.07
N ALA A 170 1.72 9.73 -2.11
CA ALA A 170 2.59 9.19 -3.14
C ALA A 170 2.32 7.71 -3.41
N SER A 171 2.80 7.24 -4.55
CA SER A 171 2.90 5.81 -4.85
C SER A 171 4.23 5.26 -4.34
N SER A 172 4.23 4.04 -3.78
CA SER A 172 5.47 3.35 -3.41
C SER A 172 6.42 3.13 -4.60
N ALA A 173 5.90 3.10 -5.85
CA ALA A 173 6.72 3.08 -7.05
C ALA A 173 7.53 4.36 -7.29
N HIS A 174 7.23 5.45 -6.58
CA HIS A 174 7.86 6.75 -6.75
C HIS A 174 8.61 7.23 -5.50
N LEU A 175 8.57 6.45 -4.43
CA LEU A 175 9.29 6.73 -3.19
C LEU A 175 10.59 5.94 -3.17
N GLY A 176 11.70 6.64 -3.24
CA GLY A 176 13.03 6.08 -3.16
C GLY A 176 14.08 7.19 -3.26
N ASP A 177 15.18 7.01 -2.56
CA ASP A 177 16.31 7.96 -2.52
C ASP A 177 17.59 7.24 -2.14
N GLY A 178 18.73 7.63 -2.74
CA GLY A 178 19.99 6.95 -2.49
C GLY A 178 19.91 5.45 -2.76
N ASP A 179 20.14 4.64 -1.72
CA ASP A 179 20.06 3.17 -1.76
C ASP A 179 18.67 2.63 -1.39
N ASN A 180 17.70 3.51 -1.11
CA ASN A 180 16.31 3.13 -0.92
C ASN A 180 15.62 3.00 -2.28
N GLU A 181 15.68 1.81 -2.87
CA GLU A 181 15.05 1.52 -4.16
C GLU A 181 13.52 1.64 -4.11
N THR A 182 12.92 2.07 -5.21
CA THR A 182 11.46 2.11 -5.36
C THR A 182 10.84 0.71 -5.38
N ALA A 183 9.60 0.59 -4.96
CA ALA A 183 8.85 -0.66 -5.05
C ALA A 183 8.35 -0.89 -6.49
N PRO A 184 8.43 -2.10 -7.07
CA PRO A 184 7.84 -2.42 -8.36
C PRO A 184 6.31 -2.54 -8.28
N GLN A 185 5.68 -1.61 -7.58
CA GLN A 185 4.23 -1.59 -7.34
C GLN A 185 3.68 -0.18 -7.24
N HIS A 186 2.65 0.14 -7.99
CA HIS A 186 1.85 1.35 -7.81
C HIS A 186 0.89 1.20 -6.62
N ARG A 187 1.36 1.61 -5.44
CA ARG A 187 0.57 1.65 -4.21
C ARG A 187 0.43 3.08 -3.73
N ASN A 188 -0.65 3.74 -4.12
CA ASN A 188 -0.94 5.10 -3.67
C ASN A 188 -1.38 5.08 -2.20
N ARG A 189 -0.73 5.88 -1.38
CA ARG A 189 -1.01 6.04 0.05
C ARG A 189 -0.86 7.49 0.46
N GLY A 190 -1.65 7.88 1.45
CA GLY A 190 -1.44 9.11 2.18
C GLY A 190 -0.65 8.83 3.45
N TYR A 191 0.21 9.76 3.80
CA TYR A 191 0.99 9.75 5.03
C TYR A 191 0.78 11.07 5.75
N VAL A 192 0.63 11.00 7.06
CA VAL A 192 0.70 12.19 7.93
C VAL A 192 1.90 12.02 8.85
N VAL A 193 2.73 13.02 8.90
CA VAL A 193 3.80 13.13 9.88
C VAL A 193 3.47 14.28 10.80
N PHE A 194 3.40 13.98 12.09
CA PHE A 194 3.26 14.94 13.16
C PHE A 194 4.60 15.10 13.85
N THR A 195 5.01 16.31 14.15
CA THR A 195 6.14 16.63 15.02
C THR A 195 5.67 17.51 16.16
N ARG A 196 6.18 17.24 17.37
CA ARG A 196 5.86 18.08 18.54
C ARG A 196 6.36 19.50 18.32
N GLU A 197 5.65 20.48 18.84
CA GLU A 197 6.07 21.90 18.80
C GLU A 197 7.52 22.06 19.27
N GLY A 198 8.30 22.83 18.51
CA GLY A 198 9.75 22.97 18.70
C GLY A 198 10.60 22.02 17.85
N ILE A 199 10.00 20.96 17.26
CA ILE A 199 10.67 20.07 16.32
C ILE A 199 10.24 20.45 14.90
N PRO A 200 11.16 20.71 13.98
CA PRO A 200 10.82 21.05 12.59
C PRO A 200 10.02 19.94 11.89
N LEU A 201 9.18 20.30 10.94
CA LEU A 201 8.58 19.33 10.03
C LEU A 201 9.64 18.83 9.05
N PRO A 202 9.66 17.50 8.73
CA PRO A 202 10.59 16.95 7.76
C PRO A 202 10.26 17.40 6.34
N ASP A 203 11.25 17.35 5.43
CA ASP A 203 11.02 17.53 4.00
C ASP A 203 10.34 16.29 3.41
N LEU A 204 9.04 16.37 3.17
CA LEU A 204 8.23 15.32 2.54
C LEU A 204 7.91 15.61 1.07
N GLU A 205 8.69 16.46 0.39
CA GLU A 205 8.51 16.65 -1.03
C GLU A 205 8.93 15.40 -1.81
N VAL A 206 8.02 14.89 -2.63
CA VAL A 206 8.24 13.68 -3.43
C VAL A 206 8.97 14.07 -4.72
N ARG A 207 10.21 13.63 -4.85
CA ARG A 207 11.11 13.96 -5.98
C ARG A 207 11.65 12.68 -6.62
N PRO A 208 10.83 11.93 -7.41
CA PRO A 208 11.31 10.73 -8.08
C PRO A 208 12.35 11.08 -9.16
N ALA A 209 13.24 10.14 -9.43
CA ALA A 209 14.11 10.22 -10.59
C ALA A 209 13.28 10.17 -11.87
N ALA A 210 13.67 10.94 -12.87
CA ALA A 210 13.06 10.95 -14.20
C ALA A 210 14.07 11.44 -15.24
N GLU A 211 13.83 11.06 -16.49
CA GLU A 211 14.60 11.55 -17.63
C GLU A 211 13.83 12.67 -18.33
N CYS A 212 14.42 13.86 -18.39
CA CYS A 212 13.83 14.99 -19.10
C CYS A 212 14.47 15.11 -20.48
N PRO A 213 13.69 15.10 -21.59
CA PRO A 213 14.24 15.22 -22.95
C PRO A 213 15.09 16.48 -23.18
N GLY A 214 14.79 17.55 -22.45
CA GLY A 214 15.51 18.82 -22.60
C GLY A 214 16.61 19.08 -21.57
N CYS A 215 16.54 18.42 -20.39
CA CYS A 215 17.44 18.71 -19.26
C CYS A 215 18.28 17.49 -18.82
N GLY A 216 18.05 16.30 -19.39
CA GLY A 216 18.68 15.05 -18.95
C GLY A 216 18.11 14.52 -17.63
N PRO A 217 18.88 13.74 -16.86
CA PRO A 217 18.44 13.17 -15.59
C PRO A 217 18.08 14.25 -14.58
N VAL A 218 16.89 14.16 -13.99
CA VAL A 218 16.38 15.13 -13.00
C VAL A 218 15.67 14.44 -11.84
N ARG A 219 15.49 15.17 -10.75
CA ARG A 219 14.59 14.82 -9.65
C ARG A 219 13.27 15.57 -9.86
N ALA A 220 12.28 14.90 -10.47
CA ALA A 220 11.04 15.53 -10.87
C ALA A 220 10.23 16.03 -9.67
N ARG A 221 9.46 17.10 -9.85
CA ARG A 221 8.61 17.72 -8.82
C ARG A 221 7.17 17.28 -8.96
N GLN A 222 6.52 16.88 -7.88
CA GLN A 222 5.10 16.57 -7.84
C GLN A 222 4.25 17.85 -7.96
N VAL A 223 3.38 17.92 -8.95
CA VAL A 223 2.51 19.07 -9.20
C VAL A 223 1.06 18.63 -9.26
N TRP A 224 0.24 19.13 -8.37
CA TRP A 224 -1.18 18.81 -8.26
C TRP A 224 -1.99 19.58 -9.29
N ARG A 225 -2.83 18.88 -10.08
CA ARG A 225 -3.69 19.49 -11.12
C ARG A 225 -4.73 20.43 -10.55
N ASN A 226 -5.22 20.16 -9.33
CA ASN A 226 -6.14 21.04 -8.62
C ASN A 226 -5.56 21.40 -7.24
N PRO A 227 -4.90 22.57 -7.10
CA PRO A 227 -4.27 22.98 -5.84
C PRO A 227 -5.27 23.33 -4.72
N ARG A 228 -6.56 23.51 -5.04
CA ARG A 228 -7.62 23.84 -4.07
C ARG A 228 -8.17 22.59 -3.37
N ARG A 229 -7.93 21.41 -3.89
CA ARG A 229 -8.35 20.14 -3.27
C ARG A 229 -7.25 19.58 -2.38
N ARG A 230 -7.66 18.77 -1.39
CA ARG A 230 -6.71 18.01 -0.59
C ARG A 230 -5.81 17.18 -1.51
N LYS A 231 -4.51 17.25 -1.26
CA LYS A 231 -3.47 16.62 -2.10
C LYS A 231 -3.44 15.12 -1.90
N MET A 232 -4.49 14.43 -2.37
CA MET A 232 -4.66 12.97 -2.32
C MET A 232 -5.08 12.43 -3.69
N GLY A 233 -4.52 11.29 -4.08
CA GLY A 233 -4.87 10.62 -5.32
C GLY A 233 -3.72 9.89 -5.99
N SER A 234 -3.80 9.76 -7.32
CA SER A 234 -2.89 8.97 -8.14
C SER A 234 -2.16 9.83 -9.17
N TRP A 235 -0.93 9.46 -9.47
CA TRP A 235 -0.16 10.01 -10.57
C TRP A 235 -0.91 9.82 -11.91
N GLY A 236 -0.79 10.81 -12.79
CA GLY A 236 -1.46 10.84 -14.09
C GLY A 236 -2.97 11.15 -14.02
N VAL A 237 -3.57 11.19 -12.81
CA VAL A 237 -4.99 11.49 -12.60
C VAL A 237 -5.17 12.78 -11.78
N GLN A 238 -4.65 12.83 -10.56
CA GLN A 238 -4.76 14.01 -9.68
C GLN A 238 -3.50 14.87 -9.67
N TYR A 239 -2.34 14.30 -9.97
CA TYR A 239 -1.08 15.03 -10.06
C TYR A 239 -0.18 14.47 -11.16
N ASP A 240 0.76 15.30 -11.59
CA ASP A 240 1.82 14.95 -12.54
C ASP A 240 3.19 15.18 -11.88
N TYR A 241 4.23 14.56 -12.45
CA TYR A 241 5.59 14.95 -12.17
C TYR A 241 6.09 15.87 -13.28
N ARG A 242 6.82 16.92 -12.90
CA ARG A 242 7.34 17.90 -13.83
C ARG A 242 8.83 18.11 -13.65
N CYS A 243 9.49 18.48 -14.73
CA CYS A 243 10.88 18.92 -14.68
C CYS A 243 11.00 20.10 -13.70
N PRO A 244 11.96 20.06 -12.76
CA PRO A 244 12.13 21.12 -11.76
C PRO A 244 12.74 22.40 -12.33
N THR A 245 13.33 22.37 -13.55
CA THR A 245 13.91 23.52 -14.21
C THR A 245 12.81 24.49 -14.61
N ASP A 246 12.86 25.72 -14.09
CA ASP A 246 11.77 26.72 -14.25
C ASP A 246 11.45 27.03 -15.71
N SER A 247 12.47 27.06 -16.58
CA SER A 247 12.30 27.31 -18.03
C SER A 247 11.77 26.09 -18.80
N CYS A 248 11.70 24.91 -18.19
CA CYS A 248 11.32 23.66 -18.83
C CYS A 248 9.89 23.22 -18.46
N GLY A 249 9.66 22.85 -17.20
CA GLY A 249 8.33 22.46 -16.66
C GLY A 249 7.63 21.30 -17.37
N LEU A 250 8.30 20.53 -18.24
CA LEU A 250 7.74 19.40 -18.96
C LEU A 250 7.18 18.36 -17.99
N ILE A 251 6.03 17.75 -18.37
CA ILE A 251 5.51 16.58 -17.65
C ILE A 251 6.43 15.40 -17.93
N LEU A 252 6.86 14.73 -16.88
CA LEU A 252 7.79 13.62 -16.94
C LEU A 252 7.16 12.36 -16.37
N GLU A 253 7.55 11.22 -16.93
CA GLU A 253 7.30 9.91 -16.36
C GLU A 253 8.40 9.58 -15.35
N PRO A 254 8.05 9.24 -14.10
CA PRO A 254 9.06 8.87 -13.11
C PRO A 254 9.69 7.52 -13.46
N THR A 255 11.00 7.40 -13.24
CA THR A 255 11.70 6.12 -13.34
C THR A 255 11.16 5.17 -12.28
N THR A 256 10.70 4.00 -12.69
CA THR A 256 10.11 3.00 -11.82
C THR A 256 10.82 1.66 -11.97
N ARG A 257 10.80 0.86 -10.90
CA ARG A 257 11.33 -0.51 -10.95
C ARG A 257 10.30 -1.45 -11.59
N PRO A 258 10.70 -2.31 -12.54
CA PRO A 258 9.80 -3.29 -13.16
C PRO A 258 9.46 -4.44 -12.22
N ILE A 259 8.25 -5.00 -12.36
CA ILE A 259 7.85 -6.22 -11.63
C ILE A 259 8.66 -7.43 -12.09
N GLY A 260 9.12 -7.42 -13.33
CA GLY A 260 9.95 -8.48 -13.89
C GLY A 260 11.20 -8.81 -13.07
N ASP A 261 11.73 -7.83 -12.30
CA ASP A 261 12.90 -8.00 -11.44
C ASP A 261 12.66 -8.91 -10.24
N VAL A 262 11.39 -9.09 -9.85
CA VAL A 262 11.01 -9.87 -8.65
C VAL A 262 10.19 -11.11 -8.98
N ILE A 263 9.99 -11.39 -10.27
CA ILE A 263 9.30 -12.59 -10.74
C ILE A 263 10.27 -13.77 -10.73
N ASP A 264 9.83 -14.90 -10.16
CA ASP A 264 10.49 -16.19 -10.33
C ASP A 264 10.19 -16.75 -11.71
N TRP A 265 11.08 -16.48 -12.66
CA TRP A 265 10.97 -16.97 -14.04
C TRP A 265 11.19 -18.47 -14.20
N SER A 266 11.72 -19.17 -13.18
CA SER A 266 11.88 -20.62 -13.17
C SER A 266 10.56 -21.35 -12.87
N ALA A 267 9.63 -20.70 -12.19
CA ALA A 267 8.33 -21.25 -11.86
C ALA A 267 7.43 -21.32 -13.09
N ALA A 268 7.19 -22.51 -13.59
CA ALA A 268 6.37 -22.74 -14.77
C ALA A 268 4.88 -22.48 -14.49
N GLY A 269 4.20 -21.84 -15.45
CA GLY A 269 2.74 -21.76 -15.49
C GLY A 269 2.14 -22.98 -16.19
N GLN A 270 0.85 -23.22 -16.00
CA GLN A 270 0.11 -24.22 -16.73
C GLN A 270 -0.41 -23.67 -18.06
N ARG A 271 -0.37 -24.49 -19.11
CA ARG A 271 -0.91 -24.13 -20.42
C ARG A 271 -2.43 -23.93 -20.33
N ILE A 272 -2.95 -22.82 -20.85
CA ILE A 272 -4.38 -22.49 -20.77
C ILE A 272 -5.24 -23.51 -21.50
N GLY A 273 -4.77 -24.01 -22.65
CA GLY A 273 -5.46 -25.04 -23.43
C GLY A 273 -5.66 -26.36 -22.72
N ASP A 274 -4.85 -26.64 -21.68
CA ASP A 274 -4.98 -27.84 -20.85
C ASP A 274 -6.10 -27.73 -19.80
N GLY A 275 -6.72 -26.55 -19.68
CA GLY A 275 -7.78 -26.31 -18.73
C GLY A 275 -7.28 -26.03 -17.31
N ARG A 276 -8.20 -25.98 -16.37
CA ARG A 276 -7.96 -25.62 -14.96
C ARG A 276 -7.30 -26.77 -14.18
N PRO A 277 -6.14 -26.54 -13.53
CA PRO A 277 -5.40 -27.59 -12.80
C PRO A 277 -6.08 -28.01 -11.49
N ASP A 278 -6.96 -27.20 -10.93
CA ASP A 278 -7.68 -27.45 -9.69
C ASP A 278 -8.92 -28.38 -9.90
N ARG A 279 -9.13 -28.88 -11.11
CA ARG A 279 -10.28 -29.72 -11.48
C ARG A 279 -9.84 -31.12 -11.88
N LYS A 280 -10.56 -32.14 -11.38
CA LYS A 280 -10.31 -33.55 -11.73
C LYS A 280 -10.67 -33.91 -13.18
N LYS A 281 -11.63 -33.19 -13.77
CA LYS A 281 -12.02 -33.33 -15.18
C LYS A 281 -11.61 -32.06 -15.93
N PHE A 282 -11.30 -32.21 -17.21
CA PHE A 282 -11.04 -31.07 -18.07
C PHE A 282 -12.13 -30.01 -17.88
N THR A 283 -11.73 -28.85 -17.45
CA THR A 283 -12.59 -27.70 -17.25
C THR A 283 -11.86 -26.47 -17.83
N PRO A 284 -12.38 -25.88 -18.89
CA PRO A 284 -11.73 -24.71 -19.50
C PRO A 284 -11.72 -23.54 -18.51
N TYR A 285 -10.78 -22.64 -18.67
CA TYR A 285 -10.84 -21.35 -18.00
C TYR A 285 -12.08 -20.57 -18.44
N ALA A 286 -12.67 -19.81 -17.55
CA ALA A 286 -13.86 -19.00 -17.82
C ALA A 286 -13.64 -18.11 -19.06
N THR A 287 -14.68 -17.93 -19.89
CA THR A 287 -14.65 -17.10 -21.10
C THR A 287 -14.05 -15.73 -20.82
N SER A 288 -14.47 -15.12 -19.74
CA SER A 288 -13.94 -13.86 -19.30
C SER A 288 -12.44 -13.91 -18.91
N THR A 289 -11.84 -15.01 -18.49
CA THR A 289 -10.39 -15.17 -18.32
C THR A 289 -9.69 -15.21 -19.67
N ARG A 290 -10.24 -15.97 -20.61
CA ARG A 290 -9.70 -16.13 -21.95
C ARG A 290 -9.75 -14.81 -22.76
N GLU A 291 -10.86 -14.09 -22.68
CA GLU A 291 -11.01 -12.76 -23.32
C GLU A 291 -9.94 -11.77 -22.84
N ARG A 292 -9.54 -11.86 -21.60
CA ARG A 292 -8.50 -10.99 -21.04
C ARG A 292 -7.09 -11.44 -21.40
N VAL A 293 -6.84 -12.75 -21.61
CA VAL A 293 -5.63 -13.25 -22.25
C VAL A 293 -5.55 -12.65 -23.66
N ALA A 294 -6.61 -12.75 -24.41
CA ALA A 294 -6.69 -12.18 -25.75
C ALA A 294 -6.43 -10.67 -25.77
N ALA A 295 -7.02 -9.93 -24.85
CA ALA A 295 -6.80 -8.48 -24.75
C ALA A 295 -5.35 -8.13 -24.36
N GLY A 296 -4.71 -8.94 -23.50
CA GLY A 296 -3.30 -8.80 -23.17
C GLY A 296 -2.40 -9.06 -24.37
N LEU A 297 -2.64 -10.15 -25.09
CA LEU A 297 -1.93 -10.49 -26.33
C LEU A 297 -2.10 -9.41 -27.41
N ALA A 298 -3.31 -8.86 -27.56
CA ALA A 298 -3.56 -7.78 -28.51
C ALA A 298 -2.79 -6.50 -28.17
N ARG A 299 -2.49 -6.26 -26.90
CA ARG A 299 -1.77 -5.07 -26.45
C ARG A 299 -0.26 -5.24 -26.43
N PHE A 300 0.25 -6.40 -25.98
CA PHE A 300 1.67 -6.64 -25.77
C PHE A 300 2.28 -7.65 -26.74
N GLY A 301 1.47 -8.15 -27.69
CA GLY A 301 1.95 -9.17 -28.63
C GLY A 301 2.42 -10.41 -27.89
N HIS A 302 3.69 -10.77 -28.13
CA HIS A 302 4.32 -11.96 -27.54
C HIS A 302 5.10 -11.68 -26.25
N GLU A 303 4.98 -10.47 -25.69
CA GLU A 303 5.71 -10.16 -24.46
C GLU A 303 4.99 -10.68 -23.21
N PRO A 304 5.75 -11.17 -22.22
CA PRO A 304 5.19 -11.52 -20.92
C PRO A 304 4.46 -10.34 -20.29
N HIS A 305 3.30 -10.59 -19.70
CA HIS A 305 2.51 -9.55 -19.05
C HIS A 305 1.75 -10.08 -17.83
N VAL A 306 1.47 -9.22 -16.89
CA VAL A 306 0.70 -9.55 -15.69
C VAL A 306 -0.74 -9.11 -15.85
N THR A 307 -1.62 -10.03 -15.53
CA THR A 307 -3.06 -9.88 -15.71
C THR A 307 -3.80 -9.85 -14.40
N MET A 308 -4.74 -8.89 -14.29
CA MET A 308 -5.59 -8.72 -13.11
C MET A 308 -6.94 -9.39 -13.29
N LEU A 309 -7.30 -10.31 -12.41
CA LEU A 309 -8.58 -11.02 -12.46
C LEU A 309 -9.69 -10.31 -11.64
N ARG A 310 -9.80 -8.97 -11.71
CA ARG A 310 -10.82 -8.15 -11.03
C ARG A 310 -11.82 -7.51 -11.99
N ARG A 311 -12.93 -7.03 -11.45
CA ARG A 311 -14.06 -6.42 -12.17
C ARG A 311 -13.73 -5.24 -13.09
N ASN A 312 -12.65 -4.53 -13.02
CA ASN A 312 -12.41 -3.31 -13.80
C ASN A 312 -10.93 -3.10 -14.17
N THR A 313 -10.15 -4.15 -14.36
CA THR A 313 -8.73 -4.04 -14.68
C THR A 313 -8.34 -4.91 -15.86
N THR A 314 -7.40 -4.43 -16.68
CA THR A 314 -6.81 -5.12 -17.84
C THR A 314 -5.36 -5.52 -17.53
N ALA A 315 -4.66 -6.20 -18.42
CA ALA A 315 -3.32 -6.72 -18.24
C ALA A 315 -2.24 -5.62 -18.19
N VAL A 316 -1.12 -5.89 -17.52
CA VAL A 316 0.03 -5.00 -17.36
C VAL A 316 1.31 -5.69 -17.79
N SER A 317 2.20 -4.98 -18.48
CA SER A 317 3.49 -5.50 -18.89
C SER A 317 4.33 -5.92 -17.68
N VAL A 318 5.13 -6.98 -17.86
CA VAL A 318 6.16 -7.34 -16.88
C VAL A 318 7.33 -6.35 -16.88
N ALA A 319 7.39 -5.45 -17.87
CA ALA A 319 8.31 -4.33 -17.92
C ALA A 319 7.89 -3.15 -17.03
N GLY A 320 6.82 -3.30 -16.24
CA GLY A 320 6.36 -2.21 -15.42
C GLY A 320 5.65 -2.59 -14.14
N PRO A 321 5.17 -1.58 -13.37
CA PRO A 321 4.55 -1.84 -12.08
C PRO A 321 3.17 -2.48 -12.20
N VAL A 322 2.86 -3.39 -11.27
CA VAL A 322 1.54 -4.02 -11.16
C VAL A 322 0.57 -3.13 -10.37
N PRO A 323 -0.75 -3.21 -10.66
CA PRO A 323 -1.79 -2.56 -9.88
C PRO A 323 -1.88 -3.03 -8.42
N ALA A 324 -2.45 -2.19 -7.56
CA ALA A 324 -2.63 -2.46 -6.14
C ALA A 324 -3.35 -3.79 -5.85
N VAL A 325 -2.76 -4.60 -5.00
CA VAL A 325 -3.31 -5.83 -4.47
C VAL A 325 -4.24 -5.49 -3.30
N SER A 326 -5.52 -5.89 -3.36
CA SER A 326 -6.51 -5.61 -2.32
C SER A 326 -6.79 -6.81 -1.42
N ALA A 327 -7.17 -6.57 -0.15
CA ALA A 327 -7.35 -7.58 0.88
C ALA A 327 -8.45 -8.62 0.64
N GLN A 328 -9.36 -8.40 -0.30
CA GLN A 328 -10.56 -9.21 -0.44
C GLN A 328 -10.72 -9.93 -1.79
N GLY A 329 -9.66 -10.23 -2.54
CA GLY A 329 -9.78 -10.83 -3.86
C GLY A 329 -8.95 -12.09 -4.09
N LYS A 330 -9.55 -13.27 -4.23
CA LYS A 330 -8.89 -14.51 -4.70
C LYS A 330 -8.58 -14.46 -6.21
N HIS A 331 -7.87 -13.43 -6.72
CA HIS A 331 -7.84 -13.22 -8.16
C HIS A 331 -6.53 -12.62 -8.69
N HIS A 332 -5.36 -13.04 -8.21
CA HIS A 332 -4.11 -12.62 -8.80
C HIS A 332 -3.45 -13.77 -9.55
N ALA A 333 -3.55 -13.71 -10.83
CA ALA A 333 -2.89 -14.64 -11.71
C ALA A 333 -1.92 -13.86 -12.60
N LEU A 334 -0.77 -14.47 -12.84
CA LEU A 334 0.06 -14.08 -13.91
C LEU A 334 -0.59 -14.62 -15.14
N ILE A 335 -1.24 -13.91 -15.91
CA ILE A 335 -1.60 -13.92 -17.17
C ILE A 335 -2.51 -12.98 -17.67
N VAL A 336 -3.69 -12.92 -17.53
CA VAL A 336 -4.59 -12.17 -18.34
C VAL A 336 -5.90 -11.89 -17.69
N PRO A 337 -6.38 -10.74 -17.91
CA PRO A 337 -7.46 -10.11 -17.21
C PRO A 337 -8.84 -10.66 -17.41
N ASN A 338 -9.65 -10.63 -16.38
CA ASN A 338 -11.04 -10.90 -16.36
C ASN A 338 -11.86 -9.70 -15.89
N GLY A 339 -12.55 -8.94 -16.74
CA GLY A 339 -13.56 -8.01 -16.44
C GLY A 339 -13.68 -6.81 -17.31
N ARG A 340 -14.72 -6.12 -17.16
CA ARG A 340 -15.13 -5.00 -17.99
C ARG A 340 -14.25 -3.79 -17.71
N LYS A 341 -13.42 -3.36 -18.69
CA LYS A 341 -12.59 -2.14 -18.73
C LYS A 341 -11.49 -2.03 -17.66
N GLY A 342 -10.27 -2.07 -18.06
CA GLY A 342 -9.09 -1.83 -17.26
C GLY A 342 -7.80 -1.99 -18.08
N ALA A 343 -6.66 -1.45 -17.66
CA ALA A 343 -5.43 -1.32 -18.41
C ALA A 343 -4.44 -2.48 -18.27
N VAL A 344 -3.75 -2.83 -19.34
CA VAL A 344 -2.71 -3.86 -19.47
C VAL A 344 -1.33 -3.20 -19.40
N ARG A 345 -0.33 -3.79 -18.75
CA ARG A 345 1.04 -3.26 -18.61
C ARG A 345 2.10 -4.34 -18.79
N THR A 346 3.34 -3.97 -19.12
CA THR A 346 4.45 -4.88 -19.33
C THR A 346 5.19 -5.23 -18.02
N THR A 347 6.03 -6.27 -18.04
CA THR A 347 6.89 -6.66 -16.90
C THR A 347 8.00 -5.64 -16.61
N LEU A 348 8.19 -4.65 -17.48
CA LEU A 348 9.15 -3.56 -17.28
C LEU A 348 8.58 -2.37 -16.47
N GLU A 349 7.31 -2.44 -16.05
CA GLU A 349 6.64 -1.42 -15.24
C GLU A 349 6.34 -1.91 -13.81
N PRO A 350 6.31 -1.06 -12.74
CA PRO A 350 6.03 -1.48 -11.37
C PRO A 350 4.63 -2.08 -11.13
N LEU A 351 4.53 -3.04 -10.21
CA LEU A 351 3.29 -3.70 -9.82
C LEU A 351 2.30 -2.71 -9.16
N THR A 352 1.00 -2.86 -9.43
CA THR A 352 -0.03 -2.16 -8.64
C THR A 352 -0.15 -2.77 -7.24
N THR A 353 -0.79 -2.05 -6.32
CA THR A 353 -0.94 -2.43 -4.90
C THR A 353 -1.31 -3.90 -4.72
N VAL A 354 -0.49 -4.64 -3.97
CA VAL A 354 -0.77 -6.01 -3.53
C VAL A 354 -1.91 -5.98 -2.52
N ALA A 355 -3.01 -6.69 -2.79
CA ALA A 355 -4.13 -6.85 -1.85
C ALA A 355 -4.08 -8.22 -1.18
N CYS A 356 -4.89 -8.40 -0.15
CA CYS A 356 -4.96 -9.61 0.66
C CYS A 356 -5.54 -10.84 -0.07
N LYS A 357 -5.88 -10.74 -1.34
CA LYS A 357 -6.31 -11.86 -2.20
C LYS A 357 -5.54 -11.83 -3.52
N PRO A 358 -5.11 -12.98 -4.08
CA PRO A 358 -4.25 -13.04 -5.25
C PRO A 358 -4.93 -12.53 -6.51
N HIS A 359 -4.41 -11.48 -7.15
CA HIS A 359 -4.96 -10.87 -8.36
C HIS A 359 -3.95 -10.67 -9.50
N HIS A 360 -2.72 -11.15 -9.41
CA HIS A 360 -1.69 -10.96 -10.43
C HIS A 360 -1.26 -12.30 -11.05
N SER A 361 -1.16 -12.35 -12.36
CA SER A 361 -0.77 -13.53 -13.12
C SER A 361 0.29 -13.22 -14.18
N LEU A 362 1.26 -14.11 -14.46
CA LEU A 362 2.28 -13.98 -15.51
C LEU A 362 1.94 -14.79 -16.77
N VAL A 363 2.02 -14.21 -17.96
CA VAL A 363 1.87 -14.92 -19.24
C VAL A 363 3.20 -14.99 -19.96
N ARG A 364 3.60 -16.18 -20.38
CA ARG A 364 4.49 -16.33 -21.51
C ARG A 364 3.64 -16.35 -22.77
N PRO A 365 3.79 -15.39 -23.68
CA PRO A 365 2.96 -15.37 -24.88
C PRO A 365 3.34 -16.49 -25.81
N ALA A 366 2.32 -17.13 -26.32
CA ALA A 366 2.32 -17.93 -27.52
C ALA A 366 1.32 -17.27 -28.50
N PRO A 367 1.33 -17.62 -29.78
CA PRO A 367 0.48 -17.00 -30.80
C PRO A 367 -1.02 -17.01 -30.48
N GLU A 368 -1.45 -18.00 -29.69
CA GLU A 368 -2.86 -18.20 -29.32
C GLU A 368 -3.04 -18.26 -27.79
N VAL A 369 -4.24 -17.91 -27.33
CA VAL A 369 -4.62 -17.94 -25.91
C VAL A 369 -4.35 -19.32 -25.28
N ASP A 370 -4.66 -20.39 -26.02
CA ASP A 370 -4.52 -21.77 -25.53
C ASP A 370 -3.07 -22.21 -25.35
N ASP A 371 -2.15 -21.57 -26.05
CA ASP A 371 -0.71 -21.85 -25.94
C ASP A 371 -0.01 -21.06 -24.86
N CYS A 372 -0.67 -20.04 -24.31
CA CYS A 372 -0.13 -19.27 -23.19
C CYS A 372 -0.08 -20.11 -21.91
N THR A 373 0.91 -19.84 -21.06
CA THR A 373 0.98 -20.42 -19.72
C THR A 373 0.46 -19.45 -18.67
N LEU A 374 -0.20 -19.99 -17.66
CA LEU A 374 -0.87 -19.29 -16.57
C LEU A 374 -0.37 -19.76 -15.20
N ARG A 375 0.07 -18.85 -14.34
CA ARG A 375 0.26 -19.09 -12.91
C ARG A 375 -0.04 -17.83 -12.09
N MET A 376 -0.37 -18.04 -10.83
CA MET A 376 -0.52 -16.94 -9.87
C MET A 376 0.84 -16.41 -9.45
N LEU A 377 0.96 -15.11 -9.13
CA LEU A 377 2.13 -14.62 -8.38
C LEU A 377 2.13 -15.23 -6.99
N SER A 378 3.29 -15.75 -6.60
CA SER A 378 3.50 -16.32 -5.27
C SER A 378 3.47 -15.25 -4.18
N PRO A 379 3.19 -15.63 -2.91
CA PRO A 379 3.31 -14.70 -1.79
C PRO A 379 4.69 -14.02 -1.70
N ARG A 380 5.75 -14.74 -2.10
CA ARG A 380 7.12 -14.22 -2.13
C ARG A 380 7.28 -13.10 -3.17
N GLU A 381 6.80 -13.30 -4.38
CA GLU A 381 6.83 -12.28 -5.43
C GLU A 381 6.02 -11.05 -5.04
N LEU A 382 4.86 -11.24 -4.41
CA LEU A 382 4.02 -10.15 -3.92
C LEU A 382 4.68 -9.38 -2.76
N ALA A 383 5.38 -10.08 -1.85
CA ALA A 383 6.17 -9.44 -0.79
C ALA A 383 7.33 -8.64 -1.37
N SER A 384 8.06 -9.20 -2.34
CA SER A 384 9.14 -8.52 -3.05
C SER A 384 8.65 -7.29 -3.82
N ALA A 385 7.41 -7.33 -4.34
CA ALA A 385 6.75 -6.17 -4.95
C ALA A 385 6.46 -5.04 -3.95
N GLN A 386 6.44 -5.32 -2.64
CA GLN A 386 6.36 -4.34 -1.57
C GLN A 386 7.72 -4.05 -0.90
N ARG A 387 8.82 -4.47 -1.51
CA ARG A 387 10.19 -4.27 -1.02
C ARG A 387 10.53 -5.06 0.26
N PHE A 388 9.75 -6.08 0.62
CA PHE A 388 10.25 -7.02 1.63
C PHE A 388 11.51 -7.71 1.11
N PRO A 389 12.54 -7.90 1.96
CA PRO A 389 13.76 -8.60 1.59
C PRO A 389 13.50 -10.04 1.12
N ALA A 390 14.40 -10.57 0.31
CA ALA A 390 14.27 -11.92 -0.23
C ALA A 390 14.29 -13.01 0.85
N ASP A 391 14.98 -12.75 1.94
CA ASP A 391 15.10 -13.62 3.12
C ASP A 391 13.97 -13.43 4.16
N TYR A 392 13.05 -12.48 3.93
CA TYR A 392 11.94 -12.23 4.86
C TYR A 392 11.09 -13.48 5.02
N ILE A 393 10.98 -14.00 6.25
CA ILE A 393 10.29 -15.25 6.55
C ILE A 393 8.78 -15.05 6.44
N LEU A 394 8.17 -15.79 5.51
CA LEU A 394 6.71 -15.95 5.42
C LEU A 394 6.40 -17.37 5.90
N PRO A 395 5.89 -17.55 7.11
CA PRO A 395 5.68 -18.89 7.67
C PRO A 395 4.63 -19.66 6.87
N ALA A 396 4.60 -20.99 7.07
CA ALA A 396 3.75 -21.96 6.38
C ALA A 396 2.24 -21.86 6.71
N ALA A 397 1.72 -20.64 6.89
CA ALA A 397 0.30 -20.38 6.81
C ALA A 397 -0.19 -20.65 5.38
N SER A 398 -1.50 -20.72 5.17
CA SER A 398 -2.04 -20.86 3.81
C SER A 398 -1.53 -19.71 2.91
N GLN A 399 -1.37 -19.96 1.62
CA GLN A 399 -1.00 -18.89 0.67
C GLN A 399 -1.94 -17.68 0.78
N GLU A 400 -3.22 -17.94 1.06
CA GLU A 400 -4.22 -16.89 1.26
C GLU A 400 -3.88 -15.99 2.47
N ALA A 401 -3.49 -16.57 3.59
CA ALA A 401 -3.09 -15.84 4.78
C ALA A 401 -1.80 -15.03 4.55
N GLN A 402 -0.83 -15.60 3.83
CA GLN A 402 0.39 -14.88 3.46
C GLN A 402 0.09 -13.68 2.56
N ILE A 403 -0.75 -13.86 1.54
CA ILE A 403 -1.15 -12.79 0.62
C ILE A 403 -1.98 -11.73 1.33
N LEU A 404 -2.87 -12.14 2.26
CA LEU A 404 -3.62 -11.22 3.11
C LEU A 404 -2.70 -10.31 3.91
N GLY A 405 -1.72 -10.89 4.57
CA GLY A 405 -0.74 -10.14 5.35
C GLY A 405 0.12 -9.21 4.49
N VAL A 406 0.63 -9.70 3.34
CA VAL A 406 1.38 -8.89 2.39
C VAL A 406 0.53 -7.72 1.85
N GLY A 407 -0.72 -7.97 1.51
CA GLY A 407 -1.64 -6.94 0.98
C GLY A 407 -1.97 -5.84 1.98
N ASN A 408 -2.02 -6.17 3.28
CA ASN A 408 -2.25 -5.20 4.36
C ASN A 408 -0.97 -4.46 4.79
N ALA A 409 0.21 -4.97 4.46
CA ALA A 409 1.46 -4.38 4.89
C ALA A 409 1.73 -3.00 4.27
N VAL A 410 2.47 -2.18 4.99
CA VAL A 410 3.09 -0.96 4.46
C VAL A 410 4.25 -1.36 3.54
N SER A 411 4.45 -0.65 2.43
CA SER A 411 5.63 -0.86 1.60
C SER A 411 6.90 -0.44 2.33
N VAL A 412 7.89 -1.32 2.37
CA VAL A 412 9.13 -1.13 3.15
C VAL A 412 9.87 0.15 2.75
N ASN A 413 9.99 0.40 1.45
CA ASN A 413 10.66 1.61 0.94
C ASN A 413 9.95 2.92 1.34
N ALA A 414 8.62 2.90 1.46
CA ALA A 414 7.86 4.07 1.88
C ALA A 414 8.06 4.37 3.36
N ALA A 415 8.05 3.33 4.20
CA ALA A 415 8.34 3.48 5.63
C ALA A 415 9.78 3.92 5.87
N ARG A 416 10.76 3.38 5.12
CA ARG A 416 12.15 3.81 5.15
C ARG A 416 12.28 5.28 4.75
N TRP A 417 11.67 5.68 3.65
CA TRP A 417 11.69 7.06 3.15
C TRP A 417 11.17 8.06 4.17
N LEU A 418 10.09 7.72 4.89
CA LEU A 418 9.55 8.53 5.99
C LEU A 418 10.47 8.54 7.21
N GLY A 419 10.96 7.36 7.61
CA GLY A 419 11.84 7.19 8.76
C GLY A 419 13.13 7.99 8.65
N GLU A 420 13.79 7.97 7.49
CA GLU A 420 15.01 8.74 7.21
C GLU A 420 14.77 10.26 7.38
N ARG A 421 13.64 10.76 6.87
CA ARG A 421 13.29 12.18 6.95
C ARG A 421 12.90 12.64 8.36
N VAL A 422 12.16 11.81 9.07
CA VAL A 422 11.81 12.09 10.48
C VAL A 422 13.06 12.02 11.35
N LYS A 423 13.91 11.01 11.17
CA LYS A 423 15.19 10.92 11.90
C LYS A 423 16.06 12.16 11.70
N ALA A 424 16.11 12.71 10.49
CA ALA A 424 16.92 13.90 10.19
C ALA A 424 16.49 15.15 10.96
N VAL A 425 15.22 15.29 11.33
CA VAL A 425 14.73 16.44 12.12
C VAL A 425 14.68 16.17 13.62
N LEU A 426 14.86 14.91 14.01
CA LEU A 426 14.96 14.53 15.42
C LEU A 426 16.44 14.48 15.93
N ALA A 427 17.41 14.59 15.02
CA ALA A 427 18.86 14.55 15.33
C ALA A 427 19.32 15.70 16.23
#